data_3f7816c1f04fd576fb60de796551008b
#
_entry.id   3f7816c1f04fd576fb60de796551008b
#
_cell.length_a   1.000
_cell.length_b   1.000
_cell.length_c   1.000
_cell.angle_alpha   90.00
_cell.angle_beta   90.00
_cell.angle_gamma   90.00
#
_symmetry.space_group_name_H-M   'P 1'
#
loop_
_entity.id
_entity.type
_entity.pdbx_description
1 polymer ?
#
loop_
_entity_poly.entity_id
_entity_poly.type
_entity_poly.pdbx_seq_one_letter_code
_entity_poly.pdbx_strand_id
1 'polypeptide(L)'
;MKKKKNKVKSKKIANKIKIKKRIRVKKRMSKRFSERISSGIENFDKLIEGGFIQYSTNTLVGGSGSGKTIFATQFLIEGLKKGEKCLYITFEEKKEQFYSNMLKFNWDLT
;
A
#
# COMPACT_ATOMS: atom_id res chain seq x y z
N MET A 1 -49.12 10.56 26.55
CA MET A 1 -48.48 9.30 26.05
C MET A 1 -47.86 9.39 24.65
N LYS A 2 -48.31 10.16 23.69
CA LYS A 2 -47.73 10.25 22.31
C LYS A 2 -46.27 10.77 22.28
N LYS A 3 -45.89 11.78 23.09
CA LYS A 3 -44.52 12.36 23.12
C LYS A 3 -43.42 11.36 23.54
N LYS A 4 -43.66 10.42 24.47
CA LYS A 4 -42.67 9.39 24.88
C LYS A 4 -42.43 8.35 23.78
N LYS A 5 -43.45 7.91 23.04
CA LYS A 5 -43.32 6.95 21.93
C LYS A 5 -42.48 7.52 20.76
N ASN A 6 -42.64 8.82 20.45
CA ASN A 6 -41.85 9.46 19.38
C ASN A 6 -40.36 9.61 19.76
N LYS A 7 -40.03 9.91 21.02
CA LYS A 7 -38.65 10.01 21.51
C LYS A 7 -37.90 8.67 21.51
N VAL A 8 -38.61 7.57 21.77
CA VAL A 8 -38.05 6.21 21.69
C VAL A 8 -37.84 5.78 20.25
N LYS A 9 -38.76 6.07 19.33
CA LYS A 9 -38.58 5.78 17.90
C LYS A 9 -37.39 6.55 17.32
N SER A 10 -37.23 7.83 17.62
CA SER A 10 -36.11 8.64 17.13
C SER A 10 -34.77 8.14 17.64
N LYS A 11 -34.64 7.72 18.90
CA LYS A 11 -33.42 7.11 19.46
C LYS A 11 -33.09 5.76 18.79
N LYS A 12 -34.09 4.92 18.49
CA LYS A 12 -33.88 3.64 17.77
C LYS A 12 -33.38 3.88 16.34
N ILE A 13 -33.93 4.88 15.63
CA ILE A 13 -33.48 5.26 14.27
C ILE A 13 -32.05 5.80 14.30
N ALA A 14 -31.71 6.71 15.23
CA ALA A 14 -30.37 7.25 15.39
C ALA A 14 -29.33 6.15 15.70
N ASN A 15 -29.65 5.20 16.58
CA ASN A 15 -28.79 4.05 16.86
C ASN A 15 -28.59 3.15 15.62
N LYS A 16 -29.66 2.87 14.86
CA LYS A 16 -29.58 2.09 13.63
C LYS A 16 -28.68 2.74 12.57
N ILE A 17 -28.75 4.06 12.44
CA ILE A 17 -27.88 4.85 11.57
C ILE A 17 -26.42 4.81 12.04
N LYS A 18 -26.19 4.96 13.36
CA LYS A 18 -24.85 4.91 13.96
C LYS A 18 -24.18 3.54 13.77
N ILE A 19 -24.95 2.47 13.92
CA ILE A 19 -24.48 1.08 13.68
C ILE A 19 -24.17 0.88 12.18
N LYS A 20 -25.04 1.30 11.26
CA LYS A 20 -24.78 1.21 9.81
C LYS A 20 -23.54 1.98 9.40
N LYS A 21 -23.30 3.20 9.94
CA LYS A 21 -22.07 3.98 9.69
C LYS A 21 -20.83 3.24 10.19
N ARG A 22 -20.86 2.65 11.41
CA ARG A 22 -19.73 1.87 11.97
C ARG A 22 -19.42 0.64 11.13
N ILE A 23 -20.42 -0.11 10.67
CA ILE A 23 -20.24 -1.28 9.81
C ILE A 23 -19.64 -0.87 8.46
N ARG A 24 -20.12 0.24 7.86
CA ARG A 24 -19.60 0.76 6.59
C ARG A 24 -18.13 1.19 6.70
N VAL A 25 -17.75 1.84 7.80
CA VAL A 25 -16.35 2.22 8.09
C VAL A 25 -15.48 0.98 8.27
N LYS A 26 -15.90 -0.01 9.08
CA LYS A 26 -15.17 -1.28 9.25
C LYS A 26 -14.97 -2.02 7.93
N LYS A 27 -16.01 -2.13 7.09
CA LYS A 27 -15.92 -2.79 5.78
C LYS A 27 -14.98 -2.04 4.81
N ARG A 28 -14.97 -0.69 4.87
CA ARG A 28 -14.08 0.15 4.07
C ARG A 28 -12.62 0.04 4.52
N MET A 29 -12.36 -0.02 5.83
CA MET A 29 -11.04 -0.27 6.39
C MET A 29 -10.55 -1.68 6.08
N SER A 30 -11.37 -2.70 6.27
CA SER A 30 -11.03 -4.09 5.94
C SER A 30 -10.65 -4.25 4.47
N LYS A 31 -11.38 -3.62 3.54
CA LYS A 31 -11.05 -3.64 2.11
C LYS A 31 -9.70 -2.96 1.83
N ARG A 32 -9.39 -1.83 2.48
CA ARG A 32 -8.11 -1.12 2.32
C ARG A 32 -6.91 -1.97 2.75
N PHE A 33 -7.05 -2.75 3.83
CA PHE A 33 -5.98 -3.63 4.32
C PHE A 33 -5.88 -4.97 3.57
N SER A 34 -6.83 -5.27 2.69
CA SER A 34 -6.79 -6.47 1.84
C SER A 34 -6.28 -6.20 0.43
N GLU A 35 -6.11 -4.93 0.04
CA GLU A 35 -5.55 -4.59 -1.27
C GLU A 35 -4.06 -4.86 -1.29
N ARG A 36 -3.60 -5.48 -2.38
CA ARG A 36 -2.20 -5.85 -2.61
C ARG A 36 -1.57 -4.92 -3.64
N ILE A 37 -0.31 -4.64 -3.43
CA ILE A 37 0.52 -3.83 -4.34
C ILE A 37 1.57 -4.77 -4.91
N SER A 38 1.57 -4.95 -6.23
CA SER A 38 2.56 -5.76 -6.92
C SER A 38 3.97 -5.21 -6.70
N SER A 39 4.92 -6.10 -6.47
CA SER A 39 6.34 -5.76 -6.41
C SER A 39 6.97 -5.55 -7.80
N GLY A 40 6.27 -5.90 -8.88
CA GLY A 40 6.83 -5.98 -10.23
C GLY A 40 7.64 -7.25 -10.48
N ILE A 41 7.66 -8.20 -9.53
CA ILE A 41 8.35 -9.49 -9.65
C ILE A 41 7.29 -10.59 -9.55
N GLU A 42 6.83 -11.08 -10.70
CA GLU A 42 5.66 -11.96 -10.79
C GLU A 42 5.74 -13.21 -9.91
N ASN A 43 6.88 -13.90 -9.92
CA ASN A 43 7.04 -15.11 -9.12
C ASN A 43 7.11 -14.81 -7.62
N PHE A 44 7.66 -13.67 -7.23
CA PHE A 44 7.66 -13.21 -5.84
C PHE A 44 6.24 -12.81 -5.40
N ASP A 45 5.52 -12.07 -6.24
CA ASP A 45 4.14 -11.68 -5.94
C ASP A 45 3.24 -12.90 -5.71
N LYS A 46 3.40 -13.98 -6.47
CA LYS A 46 2.68 -15.24 -6.25
C LYS A 46 2.95 -15.84 -4.87
N LEU A 47 4.20 -15.76 -4.39
CA LEU A 47 4.58 -16.27 -3.06
C LEU A 47 3.97 -15.46 -1.90
N ILE A 48 3.70 -14.19 -2.12
CA ILE A 48 3.13 -13.27 -1.12
C ILE A 48 1.67 -12.89 -1.42
N GLU A 49 0.93 -13.81 -2.04
CA GLU A 49 -0.52 -13.68 -2.28
C GLU A 49 -0.91 -12.46 -3.15
N GLY A 50 -0.07 -12.11 -4.12
CA GLY A 50 -0.34 -11.04 -5.09
C GLY A 50 0.38 -9.72 -4.82
N GLY A 51 1.30 -9.67 -3.87
CA GLY A 51 2.11 -8.49 -3.58
C GLY A 51 2.05 -8.02 -2.13
N PHE A 52 2.63 -6.89 -1.85
CA PHE A 52 2.65 -6.28 -0.53
C PHE A 52 1.27 -5.78 -0.10
N ILE A 53 1.01 -5.82 1.21
CA ILE A 53 -0.22 -5.21 1.76
C ILE A 53 -0.14 -3.69 1.61
N GLN A 54 -1.16 -3.09 1.04
CA GLN A 54 -1.25 -1.63 0.90
C GLN A 54 -1.16 -0.93 2.27
N TYR A 55 -0.46 0.19 2.33
CA TYR A 55 -0.19 0.95 3.57
C TYR A 55 0.60 0.20 4.63
N SER A 56 1.30 -0.88 4.27
CA SER A 56 2.20 -1.56 5.20
C SER A 56 3.65 -1.05 5.08
N THR A 57 4.42 -1.31 6.12
CA THR A 57 5.87 -1.18 6.10
C THR A 57 6.48 -2.55 5.91
N ASN A 58 7.39 -2.68 4.96
CA ASN A 58 8.06 -3.93 4.66
C ASN A 58 9.58 -3.74 4.80
N THR A 59 10.25 -4.69 5.41
CA THR A 59 11.71 -4.68 5.58
C THR A 59 12.33 -5.75 4.71
N LEU A 60 13.32 -5.36 3.91
CA LEU A 60 14.11 -6.26 3.08
C LEU A 60 15.49 -6.43 3.71
N VAL A 61 15.82 -7.65 4.09
CA VAL A 61 17.08 -8.00 4.77
C VAL A 61 17.90 -8.96 3.92
N GLY A 62 19.21 -8.74 3.89
CA GLY A 62 20.14 -9.61 3.17
C GLY A 62 21.57 -9.06 3.24
N GLY A 63 22.55 -9.91 2.96
CA GLY A 63 23.97 -9.55 2.91
C GLY A 63 24.29 -8.53 1.81
N SER A 64 25.51 -8.04 1.78
CA SER A 64 26.01 -7.20 0.69
C SER A 64 25.93 -7.96 -0.64
N GLY A 65 25.52 -7.27 -1.71
CA GLY A 65 25.39 -7.88 -3.04
C GLY A 65 24.17 -8.80 -3.25
N SER A 66 23.27 -8.93 -2.26
CA SER A 66 22.08 -9.80 -2.37
C SER A 66 20.94 -9.22 -3.23
N GLY A 67 21.13 -8.07 -3.86
CA GLY A 67 20.14 -7.48 -4.76
C GLY A 67 19.07 -6.62 -4.09
N LYS A 68 19.22 -6.22 -2.82
CA LYS A 68 18.23 -5.39 -2.10
C LYS A 68 17.86 -4.10 -2.82
N THR A 69 18.88 -3.37 -3.29
CA THR A 69 18.69 -2.13 -4.04
C THR A 69 17.93 -2.37 -5.35
N ILE A 70 18.29 -3.43 -6.07
CA ILE A 70 17.62 -3.84 -7.32
C ILE A 70 16.16 -4.17 -7.06
N PHE A 71 15.86 -4.95 -6.03
CA PHE A 71 14.51 -5.30 -5.63
C PHE A 71 13.68 -4.06 -5.30
N ALA A 72 14.22 -3.16 -4.46
CA ALA A 72 13.55 -1.93 -4.06
C ALA A 72 13.28 -1.01 -5.28
N THR A 73 14.26 -0.89 -6.18
CA THR A 73 14.11 -0.09 -7.40
C THR A 73 13.06 -0.69 -8.35
N GLN A 74 13.02 -2.01 -8.52
CA GLN A 74 12.02 -2.67 -9.34
C GLN A 74 10.59 -2.43 -8.82
N PHE A 75 10.41 -2.46 -7.50
CA PHE A 75 9.14 -2.10 -6.88
C PHE A 75 8.73 -0.66 -7.19
N LEU A 76 9.65 0.30 -7.12
CA LEU A 76 9.38 1.70 -7.48
C LEU A 76 9.04 1.86 -8.96
N ILE A 77 9.75 1.17 -9.85
CA ILE A 77 9.47 1.18 -11.30
C ILE A 77 8.08 0.65 -11.59
N GLU A 78 7.65 -0.40 -10.90
CA GLU A 78 6.29 -0.93 -11.04
C GLU A 78 5.23 0.10 -10.65
N GLY A 79 5.45 0.84 -9.55
CA GLY A 79 4.60 1.96 -9.17
C GLY A 79 4.58 3.09 -10.21
N LEU A 80 5.75 3.49 -10.71
CA LEU A 80 5.87 4.52 -11.75
C LEU A 80 5.13 4.12 -13.03
N LYS A 81 5.22 2.86 -13.46
CA LYS A 81 4.45 2.34 -14.63
C LYS A 81 2.94 2.46 -14.43
N LYS A 82 2.47 2.42 -13.20
CA LYS A 82 1.05 2.61 -12.83
C LYS A 82 0.65 4.08 -12.61
N GLY A 83 1.58 5.00 -12.82
CA GLY A 83 1.37 6.45 -12.63
C GLY A 83 1.40 6.87 -11.16
N GLU A 84 1.95 6.04 -10.27
CA GLU A 84 2.10 6.36 -8.86
C GLU A 84 3.30 7.29 -8.63
N LYS A 85 3.23 8.11 -7.59
CA LYS A 85 4.36 8.93 -7.15
C LYS A 85 5.23 8.10 -6.21
N CYS A 86 6.52 8.02 -6.51
CA CYS A 86 7.49 7.25 -5.75
C CYS A 86 8.55 8.16 -5.14
N LEU A 87 9.07 7.76 -3.98
CA LEU A 87 10.18 8.42 -3.31
C LEU A 87 11.23 7.38 -2.94
N TYR A 88 12.46 7.60 -3.39
CA TYR A 88 13.63 6.80 -2.99
C TYR A 88 14.58 7.65 -2.16
N ILE A 89 14.94 7.17 -0.97
CA ILE A 89 15.89 7.81 -0.07
C ILE A 89 17.04 6.84 0.15
N THR A 90 18.27 7.29 -0.13
CA THR A 90 19.50 6.54 0.10
C THR A 90 20.52 7.37 0.87
N PHE A 91 21.34 6.70 1.67
CA PHE A 91 22.48 7.27 2.39
C PHE A 91 23.80 6.65 1.91
N GLU A 92 23.75 5.66 1.02
CA GLU A 92 24.90 4.86 0.60
C GLU A 92 25.56 5.39 -0.67
N GLU A 93 24.78 5.96 -1.59
CA GLU A 93 25.28 6.39 -2.90
C GLU A 93 24.69 7.73 -3.34
N LYS A 94 25.43 8.43 -4.20
CA LYS A 94 24.97 9.68 -4.83
C LYS A 94 23.95 9.40 -5.92
N LYS A 95 23.07 10.38 -6.17
CA LYS A 95 22.01 10.29 -7.18
C LYS A 95 22.53 9.87 -8.56
N GLU A 96 23.64 10.47 -9.01
CA GLU A 96 24.24 10.22 -10.32
C GLU A 96 24.75 8.77 -10.43
N GLN A 97 25.34 8.28 -9.36
CA GLN A 97 25.83 6.90 -9.27
C GLN A 97 24.67 5.89 -9.29
N PHE A 98 23.60 6.19 -8.54
CA PHE A 98 22.37 5.38 -8.55
C PHE A 98 21.79 5.28 -9.96
N TYR A 99 21.60 6.40 -10.65
CA TYR A 99 21.06 6.43 -12.02
C TYR A 99 21.95 5.66 -13.00
N SER A 100 23.26 5.88 -12.96
CA SER A 100 24.22 5.14 -13.79
C SER A 100 24.15 3.62 -13.57
N ASN A 101 23.95 3.20 -12.32
CA ASN A 101 23.79 1.77 -11.98
C ASN A 101 22.47 1.22 -12.53
N MET A 102 21.37 1.97 -12.47
CA MET A 102 20.05 1.54 -12.94
C MET A 102 19.98 1.45 -14.48
N LEU A 103 20.70 2.31 -15.19
CA LEU A 103 20.81 2.21 -16.65
C LEU A 103 21.38 0.87 -17.14
N LYS A 104 22.23 0.20 -16.36
CA LYS A 104 22.73 -1.16 -16.68
C LYS A 104 21.61 -2.20 -16.75
N PHE A 105 20.46 -1.94 -16.14
CA PHE A 105 19.26 -2.77 -16.20
C PHE A 105 18.22 -2.25 -17.19
N ASN A 106 18.60 -1.29 -18.05
CA ASN A 106 17.70 -0.57 -18.94
C ASN A 106 16.58 0.19 -18.20
N TRP A 107 16.86 0.63 -16.98
CA TRP A 107 15.95 1.44 -16.18
C TRP A 107 16.40 2.91 -16.24
N ASP A 108 15.78 3.67 -17.13
CA ASP A 108 15.96 5.13 -17.19
C ASP A 108 15.02 5.78 -16.15
N LEU A 109 15.61 6.41 -15.16
CA LEU A 109 14.91 7.09 -14.04
C LEU A 109 15.11 8.61 -14.09
N THR A 110 15.61 9.16 -15.23
CA THR A 110 15.86 10.59 -15.41
C THR A 110 14.64 11.36 -15.87
#